data_a6820cc90a31fcfa9eaa4a80507f5e08
#
_entry.id   a6820cc90a31fcfa9eaa4a80507f5e08
#
_cell.length_a   1.000
_cell.length_b   1.000
_cell.length_c   1.000
_cell.angle_alpha   90.00
_cell.angle_beta   90.00
_cell.angle_gamma   90.00
#
_symmetry.space_group_name_H-M   'P 1'
#
loop_
_entity.id
_entity.type
_entity.pdbx_description
1 polymer ?
#
loop_
_entity_poly.entity_id
_entity_poly.type
_entity_poly.pdbx_seq_one_letter_code
_entity_poly.pdbx_strand_id
1 'polypeptide(L)' 'GLIELTPTERVVYDLYLQGKTTREIMDTLNIKENTLKFHNKNLYGKLGVSSRKQLLEAARTIDK' A
#
# COMPACT_ATOMS: atom_id res chain seq x y z
N GLY A 1 4.34 -9.85 15.05
CA GLY A 1 5.36 -9.02 14.54
C GLY A 1 4.85 -7.69 14.10
N LEU A 2 5.59 -6.68 14.40
CA LEU A 2 5.22 -5.34 14.01
C LEU A 2 5.83 -5.02 12.67
N ILE A 3 4.98 -4.64 11.73
CA ILE A 3 5.43 -4.24 10.41
C ILE A 3 5.62 -2.73 10.45
N GLU A 4 6.84 -2.28 10.24
CA GLU A 4 7.14 -0.86 10.25
C GLU A 4 7.07 -0.31 8.83
N LEU A 5 6.06 0.51 8.60
CA LEU A 5 5.90 1.20 7.33
C LEU A 5 6.42 2.62 7.46
N THR A 6 7.09 3.10 6.41
CA THR A 6 7.43 4.53 6.36
C THR A 6 6.14 5.34 6.29
N PRO A 7 6.20 6.64 6.62
CA PRO A 7 4.99 7.48 6.52
C PRO A 7 4.32 7.41 5.16
N THR A 8 5.11 7.41 4.07
CA THR A 8 4.55 7.33 2.72
C THR A 8 3.91 5.97 2.47
N GLU A 9 4.58 4.89 2.89
CA GLU A 9 4.03 3.54 2.73
C GLU A 9 2.72 3.40 3.50
N ARG A 10 2.64 4.00 4.67
CA ARG A 10 1.44 3.97 5.47
C ARG A 10 0.28 4.66 4.76
N VAL A 11 0.56 5.81 4.16
CA VAL A 11 -0.47 6.53 3.41
C VAL A 11 -0.94 5.71 2.21
N VAL A 12 -0.01 5.12 1.47
CA VAL A 12 -0.36 4.26 0.33
C VAL A 12 -1.22 3.09 0.80
N TYR A 13 -0.82 2.45 1.87
CA TYR A 13 -1.55 1.34 2.45
C TYR A 13 -2.98 1.75 2.81
N ASP A 14 -3.12 2.87 3.53
CA ASP A 14 -4.43 3.36 3.93
C ASP A 14 -5.31 3.68 2.72
N LEU A 15 -4.74 4.25 1.67
CA LEU A 15 -5.50 4.57 0.45
C LEU A 15 -5.99 3.30 -0.24
N TYR A 16 -5.17 2.25 -0.25
CA TYR A 16 -5.63 0.95 -0.78
C TYR A 16 -6.80 0.42 0.03
N LEU A 17 -6.74 0.54 1.35
CA LEU A 17 -7.82 0.08 2.21
C LEU A 17 -9.12 0.85 1.98
N GLN A 18 -9.01 2.09 1.54
CA GLN A 18 -10.17 2.91 1.20
C GLN A 18 -10.74 2.57 -0.17
N GLY A 19 -10.09 1.68 -0.91
CA GLY A 19 -10.55 1.30 -2.24
C GLY A 19 -10.11 2.24 -3.34
N LYS A 20 -9.12 3.09 -3.07
CA LYS A 20 -8.63 4.03 -4.07
C LYS A 20 -7.90 3.31 -5.19
N THR A 21 -8.06 3.82 -6.41
CA THR A 21 -7.32 3.29 -7.55
C THR A 21 -5.87 3.79 -7.51
N THR A 22 -5.02 3.12 -8.29
CA THR A 22 -3.63 3.54 -8.44
C THR A 22 -3.54 5.01 -8.85
N ARG A 23 -4.38 5.40 -9.80
CA ARG A 23 -4.39 6.77 -10.28
C ARG A 23 -4.78 7.76 -9.19
N GLU A 24 -5.77 7.41 -8.39
CA GLU A 24 -6.20 8.26 -7.29
C GLU A 24 -5.10 8.42 -6.25
N ILE A 25 -4.35 7.34 -6.00
CA ILE A 25 -3.23 7.39 -5.07
C ILE A 25 -2.14 8.31 -5.60
N MET A 26 -1.81 8.19 -6.89
CA MET A 26 -0.81 9.07 -7.51
C MET A 26 -1.22 10.54 -7.41
N ASP A 27 -2.50 10.82 -7.65
CA ASP A 27 -3.01 12.18 -7.57
C ASP A 27 -2.97 12.70 -6.13
N THR A 28 -3.38 11.87 -5.19
CA THR A 28 -3.42 12.25 -3.77
C THR A 28 -2.02 12.58 -3.25
N LEU A 29 -1.04 11.78 -3.63
CA LEU A 29 0.33 11.93 -3.17
C LEU A 29 1.16 12.84 -4.08
N ASN A 30 0.60 13.21 -5.23
CA ASN A 30 1.29 14.03 -6.23
C ASN A 30 2.61 13.38 -6.66
N ILE A 31 2.55 12.09 -7.00
CA ILE A 31 3.71 11.32 -7.43
C ILE A 31 3.44 10.66 -8.77
N LYS A 32 4.52 10.26 -9.44
CA LYS A 32 4.43 9.58 -10.73
C LYS A 32 4.31 8.07 -10.54
N GLU A 33 3.94 7.39 -11.62
CA GLU A 33 3.75 5.94 -11.58
C GLU A 33 4.99 5.20 -11.11
N ASN A 34 6.17 5.60 -11.60
CA ASN A 34 7.41 4.93 -11.19
C ASN A 34 7.64 5.04 -9.68
N THR A 35 7.33 6.19 -9.11
CA THR A 35 7.48 6.39 -7.68
C THR A 35 6.49 5.52 -6.92
N LEU A 36 5.25 5.45 -7.39
CA LEU A 36 4.25 4.60 -6.75
C LEU A 36 4.65 3.13 -6.83
N LYS A 37 5.17 2.69 -7.97
CA LYS A 37 5.64 1.30 -8.11
C LYS A 37 6.73 0.99 -7.10
N PHE A 38 7.63 1.93 -6.87
CA PHE A 38 8.69 1.77 -5.88
C PHE A 38 8.09 1.57 -4.48
N HIS A 39 7.14 2.42 -4.11
CA HIS A 39 6.49 2.30 -2.80
C HIS A 39 5.69 1.00 -2.69
N ASN A 40 5.01 0.61 -3.77
CA ASN A 40 4.26 -0.65 -3.78
C ASN A 40 5.17 -1.84 -3.56
N LYS A 41 6.31 -1.87 -4.24
CA LYS A 41 7.26 -2.97 -4.11
C LYS A 41 7.73 -3.12 -2.67
N ASN A 42 8.08 -1.99 -2.04
CA ASN A 42 8.53 -2.01 -0.66
C ASN A 42 7.40 -2.41 0.29
N LEU A 43 6.21 -1.86 0.08
CA LEU A 43 5.05 -2.15 0.90
C LEU A 43 4.66 -3.62 0.82
N TYR A 44 4.57 -4.14 -0.41
CA TYR A 44 4.21 -5.54 -0.61
C TYR A 44 5.24 -6.48 0.00
N GLY A 45 6.52 -6.14 -0.15
CA GLY A 45 7.58 -6.94 0.46
C GLY A 45 7.49 -6.99 1.98
N LYS A 46 7.19 -5.86 2.60
CA LYS A 46 7.05 -5.79 4.05
C LYS A 46 5.83 -6.57 4.54
N LEU A 47 4.75 -6.55 3.78
CA LEU A 47 3.54 -7.27 4.14
C LEU A 47 3.56 -8.74 3.71
N GLY A 48 4.55 -9.14 2.92
CA GLY A 48 4.64 -10.51 2.44
C GLY A 48 3.57 -10.86 1.42
N VAL A 49 3.14 -9.90 0.62
CA VAL A 49 2.09 -10.10 -0.39
C VAL A 49 2.62 -9.80 -1.77
N SER A 50 1.94 -10.30 -2.80
CA SER A 50 2.35 -10.14 -4.20
C SER A 50 1.39 -9.30 -5.02
N SER A 51 0.22 -9.00 -4.48
CA SER A 51 -0.79 -8.29 -5.24
C SER A 51 -1.66 -7.45 -4.33
N ARG A 52 -2.40 -6.53 -4.92
CA ARG A 52 -3.34 -5.70 -4.19
C ARG A 52 -4.40 -6.56 -3.48
N LYS A 53 -4.87 -7.60 -4.14
CA LYS A 53 -5.85 -8.49 -3.54
C LYS A 53 -5.31 -9.11 -2.26
N GLN A 54 -4.07 -9.62 -2.31
CA GLN A 54 -3.44 -10.21 -1.13
C GLN A 54 -3.21 -9.16 -0.04
N LEU A 55 -2.87 -7.95 -0.43
CA LEU A 55 -2.69 -6.86 0.53
C LEU A 55 -3.99 -6.61 1.30
N LEU A 56 -5.11 -6.53 0.60
CA LEU A 56 -6.40 -6.29 1.24
C LEU A 56 -6.80 -7.45 2.14
N GLU A 57 -6.52 -8.68 1.73
CA GLU A 57 -6.81 -9.84 2.55
C GLU A 57 -5.95 -9.85 3.83
N ALA A 58 -4.68 -9.51 3.70
CA ALA A 58 -3.78 -9.44 4.84
C ALA A 58 -4.23 -8.35 5.81
N ALA A 59 -4.67 -7.22 5.31
CA ALA A 59 -5.15 -6.12 6.14
C ALA A 59 -6.38 -6.54 6.94
N ARG A 60 -7.29 -7.29 6.32
CA ARG A 60 -8.48 -7.77 7.02
C ARG A 60 -8.12 -8.70 8.16
N THR A 61 -7.08 -9.49 7.99
CA THR A 61 -6.61 -10.39 9.05
C THR A 61 -5.95 -9.62 10.17
N ILE A 62 -5.17 -8.60 9.83
CA ILE A 62 -4.44 -7.80 10.82
C ILE A 62 -5.39 -6.93 11.65
N ASP A 63 -6.45 -6.43 11.04
CA ASP A 63 -7.36 -5.48 11.67
C ASP A 63 -8.39 -6.11 12.61
N LYS A 64 -8.30 -7.37 12.83
CA LYS A 64 -9.21 -8.03 13.75
C LYS A 64 -8.91 -7.74 15.20
#